data_0f5474e1da6794767271e707499db58f
#
_entry.id   0f5474e1da6794767271e707499db58f
#
_cell.length_a   1.000
_cell.length_b   1.000
_cell.length_c   1.000
_cell.angle_alpha   90.00
_cell.angle_beta   90.00
_cell.angle_gamma   90.00
#
_symmetry.space_group_name_H-M   'P 1'
#
loop_
_entity.id
_entity.type
_entity.pdbx_description
1 polymer ?
#
loop_
_entity_poly.entity_id
_entity_poly.type
_entity_poly.pdbx_seq_one_letter_code
_entity_poly.pdbx_strand_id
1 'polypeptide(L)'
;MSATLDLVEQLIARPSVTPDDAGCLTLITQRLQALGFVCERMDYGPANAVVSNLWALWPSPSPRAPTLVFAGHTDVVPTGPLDAWLSDPFTPTHRDGRLFGRGASDM
;
A
#
# COMPACT_ATOMS: atom_id res chain seq x y z
N MET A 1 -13.44 -6.27 -14.24
CA MET A 1 -12.40 -6.35 -13.17
C MET A 1 -12.86 -5.53 -11.97
N SER A 2 -12.48 -5.90 -10.76
CA SER A 2 -12.87 -5.14 -9.60
C SER A 2 -11.89 -4.01 -9.32
N ALA A 3 -12.40 -2.87 -8.85
CA ALA A 3 -11.56 -1.74 -8.47
C ALA A 3 -10.54 -2.10 -7.35
N THR A 4 -10.88 -3.08 -6.51
CA THR A 4 -10.00 -3.60 -5.48
C THR A 4 -8.82 -4.35 -6.10
N LEU A 5 -9.08 -5.22 -7.07
CA LEU A 5 -8.02 -5.96 -7.75
C LEU A 5 -7.10 -5.02 -8.52
N ASP A 6 -7.68 -4.04 -9.21
CA ASP A 6 -6.90 -3.01 -9.92
C ASP A 6 -5.99 -2.23 -8.97
N LEU A 7 -6.46 -1.93 -7.76
CA LEU A 7 -5.63 -1.25 -6.75
C LEU A 7 -4.50 -2.15 -6.25
N VAL A 8 -4.79 -3.43 -5.97
CA VAL A 8 -3.78 -4.39 -5.53
C VAL A 8 -2.68 -4.55 -6.56
N GLU A 9 -3.04 -4.69 -7.84
CA GLU A 9 -2.06 -4.78 -8.93
C GLU A 9 -1.18 -3.52 -9.03
N GLN A 10 -1.78 -2.35 -8.90
CA GLN A 10 -1.04 -1.09 -8.90
C GLN A 10 -0.08 -0.96 -7.70
N LEU A 11 -0.46 -1.50 -6.54
CA LEU A 11 0.41 -1.52 -5.35
C LEU A 11 1.56 -2.52 -5.53
N ILE A 12 1.29 -3.74 -6.01
CA ILE A 12 2.33 -4.76 -6.28
C ILE A 12 3.35 -4.24 -7.30
N ALA A 13 2.91 -3.49 -8.31
CA ALA A 13 3.80 -2.93 -9.33
C ALA A 13 4.75 -1.86 -8.80
N ARG A 14 4.62 -1.44 -7.54
CA ARG A 14 5.50 -0.47 -6.88
C ARG A 14 6.48 -1.20 -5.97
N PRO A 15 7.80 -1.12 -6.21
CA PRO A 15 8.79 -1.84 -5.40
C PRO A 15 9.02 -1.14 -4.06
N SER A 16 8.01 -1.18 -3.20
CA SER A 16 7.98 -0.54 -1.88
C SER A 16 8.77 -1.30 -0.81
N VAL A 17 9.97 -1.71 -1.15
CA VAL A 17 10.87 -2.39 -0.20
C VAL A 17 11.31 -1.41 0.88
N THR A 18 11.01 -1.73 2.13
CA THR A 18 11.31 -0.88 3.30
C THR A 18 12.74 -0.32 3.26
N PRO A 19 12.98 0.98 3.41
CA PRO A 19 12.04 2.04 3.84
C PRO A 19 11.34 2.78 2.68
N ASP A 20 11.50 2.35 1.43
CA ASP A 20 10.98 3.05 0.26
C ASP A 20 9.46 2.88 0.13
N ASP A 21 8.76 3.99 -0.06
CA ASP A 21 7.31 3.99 -0.32
C ASP A 21 6.97 3.68 -1.78
N ALA A 22 7.84 3.99 -2.70
CA ALA A 22 7.67 3.80 -4.15
C ALA A 22 6.36 4.37 -4.72
N GLY A 23 5.77 5.37 -4.06
CA GLY A 23 4.52 6.02 -4.47
C GLY A 23 3.24 5.31 -4.03
N CYS A 24 3.31 4.28 -3.19
CA CYS A 24 2.15 3.57 -2.68
C CYS A 24 1.21 4.50 -1.90
N LEU A 25 1.75 5.31 -0.98
CA LEU A 25 0.94 6.23 -0.19
C LEU A 25 0.28 7.32 -1.03
N THR A 26 0.93 7.79 -2.09
CA THR A 26 0.32 8.76 -3.01
C THR A 26 -0.89 8.16 -3.72
N LEU A 27 -0.78 6.92 -4.18
CA LEU A 27 -1.89 6.19 -4.81
C LEU A 27 -3.08 6.03 -3.86
N ILE A 28 -2.82 5.61 -2.62
CA ILE A 28 -3.86 5.43 -1.60
C ILE A 28 -4.47 6.79 -1.22
N THR A 29 -3.65 7.81 -1.01
CA THR A 29 -4.11 9.16 -0.68
C THR A 29 -5.08 9.70 -1.73
N GLN A 30 -4.76 9.58 -3.01
CA GLN A 30 -5.62 10.03 -4.10
C GLN A 30 -7.00 9.34 -4.06
N ARG A 31 -7.03 8.04 -3.80
CA ARG A 31 -8.29 7.29 -3.71
C ARG A 31 -9.10 7.67 -2.49
N LEU A 32 -8.47 7.83 -1.34
CA LEU A 32 -9.15 8.21 -0.10
C LEU A 32 -9.66 9.65 -0.16
N GLN A 33 -8.88 10.58 -0.70
CA GLN A 33 -9.32 11.96 -0.89
C GLN A 33 -10.53 12.06 -1.83
N ALA A 34 -10.57 11.26 -2.89
CA ALA A 34 -11.72 11.21 -3.79
C ALA A 34 -13.00 10.72 -3.10
N LEU A 35 -12.86 9.97 -2.00
CA LEU A 35 -13.98 9.53 -1.15
C LEU A 35 -14.31 10.54 -0.04
N GLY A 36 -13.55 11.61 0.12
CA GLY A 36 -13.78 12.65 1.13
C GLY A 36 -12.98 12.50 2.42
N PHE A 37 -11.98 11.60 2.46
CA PHE A 37 -11.06 11.53 3.59
C PHE A 37 -10.12 12.73 3.63
N VAL A 38 -9.82 13.18 4.84
CA VAL A 38 -8.72 14.11 5.12
C VAL A 38 -7.47 13.28 5.36
N CYS A 39 -6.44 13.50 4.56
CA CYS A 39 -5.22 12.71 4.58
C CYS A 39 -4.02 13.55 5.03
N GLU A 40 -3.21 12.97 5.91
CA GLU A 40 -1.96 13.55 6.42
C GLU A 40 -0.83 12.54 6.24
N ARG A 41 0.26 12.96 5.61
CA ARG A 41 1.47 12.16 5.49
C ARG A 41 2.39 12.47 6.65
N MET A 42 2.91 11.41 7.29
CA MET A 42 3.80 11.50 8.44
C MET A 42 5.09 10.74 8.16
N ASP A 43 6.19 11.47 8.05
CA ASP A 43 7.51 10.91 7.76
C ASP A 43 8.34 10.83 9.04
N TYR A 44 8.96 9.67 9.28
CA TYR A 44 9.81 9.40 10.45
C TYR A 44 11.13 8.76 10.03
N GLY A 45 12.15 9.00 10.84
CA GLY A 45 13.46 8.38 10.72
C GLY A 45 14.54 9.34 10.25
N PRO A 46 15.80 8.88 10.23
CA PRO A 46 16.93 9.67 9.77
C PRO A 46 16.85 9.91 8.26
N ALA A 47 17.53 10.96 7.78
CA ALA A 47 17.45 11.39 6.39
C ALA A 47 17.80 10.29 5.35
N ASN A 48 18.59 9.30 5.73
CA ASN A 48 18.98 8.16 4.88
C ASN A 48 18.07 6.93 5.03
N ALA A 49 17.06 6.98 5.90
CA ALA A 49 16.13 5.88 6.15
C ALA A 49 14.76 6.39 6.60
N VAL A 50 14.22 7.36 5.89
CA VAL A 50 12.89 7.91 6.17
C VAL A 50 11.81 6.89 5.83
N VAL A 51 10.91 6.66 6.79
CA VAL A 51 9.69 5.86 6.61
C VAL A 51 8.51 6.78 6.56
N SER A 52 7.73 6.68 5.50
CA SER A 52 6.50 7.46 5.32
C SER A 52 5.29 6.67 5.79
N ASN A 53 4.40 7.36 6.51
CA ASN A 53 3.12 6.83 6.96
C ASN A 53 1.98 7.72 6.46
N LEU A 54 0.78 7.17 6.42
CA LEU A 54 -0.43 7.91 6.07
C LEU A 54 -1.45 7.80 7.19
N TRP A 55 -1.93 8.93 7.65
CA TRP A 55 -3.14 9.03 8.45
C TRP A 55 -4.28 9.55 7.59
N ALA A 56 -5.39 8.84 7.55
CA ALA A 56 -6.57 9.26 6.82
C ALA A 56 -7.79 9.20 7.72
N LEU A 57 -8.54 10.28 7.78
CA LEU A 57 -9.72 10.42 8.63
C LEU A 57 -10.94 10.76 7.79
N TRP A 58 -12.01 9.99 7.97
CA TRP A 58 -13.34 10.39 7.53
C TRP A 58 -13.97 11.23 8.63
N PRO A 59 -14.20 12.53 8.41
CA PRO A 59 -14.73 13.40 9.45
C PRO A 59 -16.16 12.98 9.82
N SER A 60 -16.41 12.83 11.12
CA SER A 60 -17.74 12.59 11.65
C SER A 60 -18.44 13.90 12.00
N PRO A 61 -19.74 14.04 11.72
CA PRO A 61 -20.52 15.19 12.18
C PRO A 61 -20.77 15.17 13.69
N SER A 62 -20.54 14.03 14.36
CA SER A 62 -20.78 13.87 15.80
C SER A 62 -19.47 13.67 16.56
N PRO A 63 -19.12 14.56 17.52
CA PRO A 63 -17.92 14.40 18.35
C PRO A 63 -18.00 13.22 19.33
N ARG A 64 -19.18 12.62 19.49
CA ARG A 64 -19.42 11.45 20.36
C ARG A 64 -19.49 10.13 19.60
N ALA A 65 -19.37 10.14 18.28
CA ALA A 65 -19.37 8.92 17.50
C ALA A 65 -18.15 8.06 17.84
N PRO A 66 -18.31 6.73 17.96
CA PRO A 66 -17.16 5.84 18.14
C PRO A 66 -16.29 5.88 16.90
N THR A 67 -14.99 5.65 17.09
CA THR A 67 -14.02 5.61 16.00
C THR A 67 -13.70 4.17 15.64
N LEU A 68 -13.85 3.84 14.36
CA LEU A 68 -13.35 2.58 13.78
C LEU A 68 -12.02 2.88 13.07
N VAL A 69 -10.98 2.11 13.38
CA VAL A 69 -9.66 2.27 12.79
C VAL A 69 -9.29 1.02 11.99
N PHE A 70 -8.86 1.21 10.75
CA PHE A 70 -8.19 0.19 9.95
C PHE A 70 -6.68 0.48 9.96
N ALA A 71 -5.89 -0.51 10.27
CA ALA A 71 -4.43 -0.43 10.23
C ALA A 71 -3.87 -1.46 9.25
N GLY A 72 -2.99 -1.01 8.37
CA GLY A 72 -2.32 -1.85 7.39
C GLY A 72 -1.00 -1.21 6.99
N HIS A 73 -0.24 -1.87 6.11
CA HIS A 73 1.02 -1.34 5.60
C HIS A 73 1.15 -1.56 4.09
N THR A 74 1.99 -0.77 3.46
CA THR A 74 2.27 -0.85 2.01
C THR A 74 3.70 -1.27 1.70
N ASP A 75 4.58 -1.23 2.70
CA ASP A 75 5.95 -1.67 2.53
C ASP A 75 6.04 -3.21 2.50
N VAL A 76 7.06 -3.68 1.84
CA VAL A 76 7.32 -5.11 1.65
C VAL A 76 8.77 -5.44 2.00
N VAL A 77 9.02 -6.71 2.35
CA VAL A 77 10.37 -7.23 2.53
C VAL A 77 11.08 -7.43 1.18
N PRO A 78 12.41 -7.50 1.14
CA PRO A 78 13.16 -7.84 -0.06
C PRO A 78 12.65 -9.15 -0.71
N THR A 79 12.84 -9.26 -2.02
CA THR A 79 12.32 -10.40 -2.79
C THR A 79 13.06 -11.71 -2.54
N GLY A 80 14.30 -11.63 -2.04
CA GLY A 80 15.23 -12.76 -2.10
C GLY A 80 15.77 -12.97 -3.54
N PRO A 81 16.38 -14.11 -3.83
CA PRO A 81 16.92 -14.40 -5.15
C PRO A 81 15.84 -14.37 -6.24
N LEU A 82 16.06 -13.57 -7.29
CA LEU A 82 15.10 -13.41 -8.37
C LEU A 82 14.90 -14.69 -9.21
N ASP A 83 15.90 -15.55 -9.27
CA ASP A 83 15.84 -16.84 -9.96
C ASP A 83 14.91 -17.85 -9.26
N ALA A 84 14.56 -17.63 -7.99
CA ALA A 84 13.58 -18.42 -7.27
C ALA A 84 12.13 -18.03 -7.62
N TRP A 85 11.91 -16.94 -8.35
CA TRP A 85 10.59 -16.48 -8.75
C TRP A 85 10.23 -16.99 -10.15
N LEU A 86 8.99 -17.46 -10.33
CA LEU A 86 8.47 -17.87 -11.65
C LEU A 86 8.03 -16.67 -12.51
N SER A 87 7.84 -15.52 -11.90
CA SER A 87 7.53 -14.24 -12.55
C SER A 87 8.16 -13.11 -11.75
N ASP A 88 8.38 -11.96 -12.37
CA ASP A 88 8.94 -10.79 -11.69
C ASP A 88 8.11 -10.44 -10.44
N PRO A 89 8.72 -10.30 -9.25
CA PRO A 89 8.00 -10.05 -8.00
C PRO A 89 7.23 -8.72 -7.98
N PHE A 90 7.62 -7.73 -8.80
CA PHE A 90 6.92 -6.44 -8.91
C PHE A 90 6.12 -6.30 -10.21
N THR A 91 5.90 -7.39 -10.91
CA THR A 91 4.95 -7.46 -12.03
C THR A 91 3.78 -8.34 -11.61
N PRO A 92 2.62 -7.75 -11.25
CA PRO A 92 1.46 -8.52 -10.82
C PRO A 92 1.06 -9.53 -11.90
N THR A 93 1.09 -10.80 -11.56
CA THR A 93 0.93 -11.89 -12.54
C THR A 93 -0.20 -12.81 -12.14
N HIS A 94 -1.19 -12.94 -13.00
CA HIS A 94 -2.27 -13.91 -12.82
C HIS A 94 -1.88 -15.26 -13.39
N ARG A 95 -2.03 -16.31 -12.60
CA ARG A 95 -1.77 -17.69 -12.97
C ARG A 95 -2.64 -18.63 -12.16
N ASP A 96 -3.35 -19.52 -12.81
CA ASP A 96 -4.22 -20.54 -12.20
C ASP A 96 -5.21 -19.95 -11.19
N GLY A 97 -5.83 -18.82 -11.53
CA GLY A 97 -6.81 -18.14 -10.68
C GLY A 97 -6.25 -17.44 -9.44
N ARG A 98 -4.92 -17.26 -9.37
CA ARG A 98 -4.21 -16.60 -8.28
C ARG A 98 -3.39 -15.42 -8.79
N LEU A 99 -3.24 -14.40 -7.95
CA LEU A 99 -2.37 -13.26 -8.19
C LEU A 99 -1.03 -13.47 -7.50
N PHE A 100 0.05 -13.35 -8.25
CA PHE A 100 1.42 -13.49 -7.77
C PHE A 100 2.15 -12.15 -7.83
N GLY A 101 2.91 -11.86 -6.77
CA GLY A 101 3.76 -10.69 -6.66
C GLY A 101 4.22 -10.51 -5.22
N ARG A 102 5.29 -9.73 -5.02
CA ARG A 102 5.75 -9.41 -3.66
C ARG A 102 4.68 -8.54 -2.96
N GLY A 103 4.27 -8.94 -1.76
CA GLY A 103 3.21 -8.27 -1.00
C GLY A 103 1.79 -8.74 -1.35
N ALA A 104 1.61 -9.66 -2.27
CA ALA A 104 0.26 -10.15 -2.64
C ALA A 104 -0.46 -10.88 -1.49
N SER A 105 0.28 -11.40 -0.53
CA SER A 105 -0.26 -12.10 0.64
C SER A 105 -0.07 -11.32 1.94
N ASP A 106 1.04 -10.62 2.09
CA ASP A 106 1.41 -9.78 3.24
C ASP A 106 2.14 -8.53 2.74
N MET A 107 1.55 -7.49 2.97
CA MET A 107 0.35 -6.91 2.36
C MET A 107 0.75 -5.59 1.71
#